data_1b4c7614161f7e46a0d16fb03c9d27e0
#
_entry.id   1b4c7614161f7e46a0d16fb03c9d27e0
#
_cell.length_a   1.000
_cell.length_b   1.000
_cell.length_c   1.000
_cell.angle_alpha   90.00
_cell.angle_beta   90.00
_cell.angle_gamma   90.00
#
_symmetry.space_group_name_H-M   'P 1'
#
loop_
_entity.id
_entity.type
_entity.pdbx_description
1 polymer ?
#
loop_
_entity_poly.entity_id
_entity_poly.type
_entity_poly.pdbx_seq_one_letter_code
_entity_poly.pdbx_strand_id
1 'polypeptide(L)'
;MKNRLRTALFRTLAIAGAVALAACAQIAPPATVPHPDAHADLRRYDDAWFAAARLGRIDILQALVDAHYPIDATTREGYTAVILAAYRDQPATLDYLLRNGADPCIGDRHGNTALMGALFKGETAIAKRLAYTRCPIDQTNHAGETALSFAALFGRLDMLPVLVARGANPGHVDALGRTALQNAILQGNDAAVAALEKVGATPNADVTLRARP
;
A
#
# COMPACT_ATOMS: atom_id res chain seq x y z
N MET A 1 -42.91 -27.07 74.66
CA MET A 1 -43.22 -28.45 75.06
C MET A 1 -42.13 -29.34 74.52
N LYS A 2 -41.33 -29.77 75.44
CA LYS A 2 -40.97 -31.18 75.71
C LYS A 2 -40.24 -31.81 74.49
N ASN A 3 -39.11 -32.33 74.61
CA ASN A 3 -38.23 -32.97 75.61
C ASN A 3 -37.29 -33.89 74.83
N ARG A 4 -36.02 -33.79 75.14
CA ARG A 4 -35.12 -34.83 75.75
C ARG A 4 -34.45 -35.77 74.72
N LEU A 5 -33.15 -35.63 74.64
CA LEU A 5 -32.11 -36.39 75.41
C LEU A 5 -32.02 -37.88 75.05
N ARG A 6 -30.83 -38.30 74.57
CA ARG A 6 -29.86 -39.17 75.21
C ARG A 6 -28.82 -39.67 74.25
N THR A 7 -27.66 -39.23 74.35
CA THR A 7 -26.48 -39.84 75.04
C THR A 7 -26.05 -41.23 74.55
N ALA A 8 -24.84 -41.24 74.07
CA ALA A 8 -23.69 -42.05 74.44
C ALA A 8 -23.52 -43.35 73.63
N LEU A 9 -22.43 -43.71 73.14
CA LEU A 9 -21.19 -44.23 73.71
C LEU A 9 -20.20 -44.68 72.63
N PHE A 10 -19.00 -44.23 72.74
CA PHE A 10 -17.75 -44.88 72.40
C PHE A 10 -17.76 -46.23 71.68
N ARG A 11 -17.01 -46.27 70.59
CA ARG A 11 -15.94 -47.29 70.42
C ARG A 11 -14.91 -46.82 69.38
N THR A 12 -13.73 -46.65 69.92
CA THR A 12 -12.45 -46.59 69.21
C THR A 12 -12.21 -47.83 68.35
N LEU A 13 -11.84 -47.65 67.13
CA LEU A 13 -10.95 -48.60 66.44
C LEU A 13 -10.02 -47.80 65.51
N ALA A 14 -8.77 -47.84 65.88
CA ALA A 14 -7.64 -47.44 65.07
C ALA A 14 -7.46 -48.43 63.92
N ILE A 15 -7.42 -48.00 62.69
CA ILE A 15 -6.84 -48.76 61.59
C ILE A 15 -5.92 -47.87 60.81
N ALA A 16 -4.74 -48.40 60.66
CA ALA A 16 -3.56 -47.83 60.05
C ALA A 16 -3.74 -47.35 58.61
N GLY A 17 -2.99 -46.31 58.34
CA GLY A 17 -2.16 -46.05 57.20
C GLY A 17 -2.60 -46.47 55.80
N ALA A 18 -2.93 -45.48 54.97
CA ALA A 18 -2.53 -45.49 53.59
C ALA A 18 -2.31 -44.02 53.17
N VAL A 19 -1.05 -43.60 53.16
CA VAL A 19 -0.62 -42.38 52.49
C VAL A 19 -0.75 -42.65 51.02
N ALA A 20 -1.87 -42.20 50.43
CA ALA A 20 -2.00 -42.11 49.00
C ALA A 20 -1.23 -40.85 48.56
N LEU A 21 0.00 -41.05 48.08
CA LEU A 21 0.74 -40.06 47.28
C LEU A 21 -0.08 -39.80 46.05
N ALA A 22 -0.87 -38.72 46.08
CA ALA A 22 -1.43 -38.13 44.89
C ALA A 22 -0.25 -37.59 44.06
N ALA A 23 0.23 -38.39 43.12
CA ALA A 23 1.08 -37.92 42.05
C ALA A 23 0.29 -36.85 41.26
N CYS A 24 0.56 -35.58 41.57
CA CYS A 24 0.19 -34.50 40.64
C CYS A 24 0.91 -34.80 39.33
N ALA A 25 0.24 -35.46 38.39
CA ALA A 25 0.65 -35.46 37.03
C ALA A 25 0.62 -33.98 36.58
N GLN A 26 1.80 -33.38 36.52
CA GLN A 26 1.99 -32.12 35.84
C GLN A 26 1.60 -32.37 34.40
N ILE A 27 0.36 -31.97 34.05
CA ILE A 27 -0.05 -31.85 32.65
C ILE A 27 0.85 -30.76 32.09
N ALA A 28 1.90 -31.14 31.37
CA ALA A 28 2.69 -30.20 30.60
C ALA A 28 1.70 -29.39 29.71
N PRO A 29 1.83 -28.06 29.67
CA PRO A 29 1.00 -27.28 28.76
C PRO A 29 1.17 -27.86 27.35
N PRO A 30 0.09 -27.97 26.58
CA PRO A 30 0.20 -28.47 25.22
C PRO A 30 1.29 -27.68 24.52
N ALA A 31 2.24 -28.39 23.90
CA ALA A 31 3.28 -27.76 23.10
C ALA A 31 2.57 -26.71 22.18
N THR A 32 2.95 -25.45 22.34
CA THR A 32 2.50 -24.39 21.46
C THR A 32 2.90 -24.80 20.06
N VAL A 33 1.93 -25.32 19.30
CA VAL A 33 2.09 -25.51 17.86
C VAL A 33 2.47 -24.13 17.35
N PRO A 34 3.60 -23.95 16.65
CA PRO A 34 3.93 -22.68 16.06
C PRO A 34 2.73 -22.31 15.19
N HIS A 35 2.02 -21.23 15.53
CA HIS A 35 1.03 -20.68 14.61
C HIS A 35 1.79 -20.39 13.31
N PRO A 36 1.44 -20.99 12.17
CA PRO A 36 1.94 -20.55 10.90
C PRO A 36 1.66 -19.05 10.86
N ASP A 37 2.65 -18.24 10.45
CA ASP A 37 2.55 -16.79 10.39
C ASP A 37 1.15 -16.40 9.94
N ALA A 38 0.38 -15.71 10.79
CA ALA A 38 -1.00 -15.34 10.49
C ALA A 38 -1.07 -14.59 9.14
N HIS A 39 0.01 -13.88 8.78
CA HIS A 39 0.18 -13.23 7.49
C HIS A 39 0.39 -14.21 6.33
N ALA A 40 1.06 -15.36 6.54
CA ALA A 40 1.23 -16.36 5.47
C ALA A 40 -0.12 -17.01 5.12
N ASP A 41 -0.99 -17.22 6.09
CA ASP A 41 -2.34 -17.77 5.87
C ASP A 41 -3.26 -16.77 5.13
N LEU A 42 -3.05 -15.47 5.32
CA LEU A 42 -3.82 -14.44 4.62
C LEU A 42 -3.44 -14.26 3.15
N ARG A 43 -2.23 -14.68 2.73
CA ARG A 43 -1.79 -14.62 1.32
C ARG A 43 -2.67 -15.42 0.35
N ARG A 44 -3.42 -16.40 0.83
CA ARG A 44 -4.43 -17.10 0.03
C ARG A 44 -5.54 -16.18 -0.50
N TYR A 45 -5.68 -14.99 0.04
CA TYR A 45 -6.65 -13.97 -0.39
C TYR A 45 -6.07 -12.92 -1.33
N ASP A 46 -4.80 -13.03 -1.75
CA ASP A 46 -4.13 -12.07 -2.63
C ASP A 46 -4.98 -11.78 -3.89
N ASP A 47 -5.48 -12.83 -4.55
CA ASP A 47 -6.31 -12.67 -5.75
C ASP A 47 -7.60 -11.89 -5.46
N ALA A 48 -8.26 -12.17 -4.35
CA ALA A 48 -9.48 -11.47 -3.93
C ALA A 48 -9.18 -10.00 -3.60
N TRP A 49 -8.08 -9.72 -2.89
CA TRP A 49 -7.63 -8.38 -2.54
C TRP A 49 -7.39 -7.51 -3.77
N PHE A 50 -6.55 -8.01 -4.69
CA PHE A 50 -6.20 -7.25 -5.89
C PHE A 50 -7.35 -7.15 -6.89
N ALA A 51 -8.21 -8.17 -6.99
CA ALA A 51 -9.42 -8.09 -7.81
C ALA A 51 -10.40 -7.06 -7.23
N ALA A 52 -10.60 -7.03 -5.92
CA ALA A 52 -11.46 -6.07 -5.24
C ALA A 52 -10.98 -4.62 -5.48
N ALA A 53 -9.66 -4.38 -5.40
CA ALA A 53 -9.09 -3.07 -5.68
C ALA A 53 -9.33 -2.61 -7.13
N ARG A 54 -9.22 -3.52 -8.11
CA ARG A 54 -9.49 -3.22 -9.54
C ARG A 54 -10.94 -2.96 -9.84
N LEU A 55 -11.86 -3.62 -9.12
CA LEU A 55 -13.29 -3.62 -9.40
C LEU A 55 -14.09 -2.67 -8.50
N GLY A 56 -13.43 -1.99 -7.57
CA GLY A 56 -14.12 -1.08 -6.65
C GLY A 56 -14.93 -1.78 -5.56
N ARG A 57 -14.62 -3.06 -5.21
CA ARG A 57 -15.33 -3.85 -4.22
C ARG A 57 -14.84 -3.54 -2.81
N ILE A 58 -15.27 -2.37 -2.30
CA ILE A 58 -14.89 -1.89 -0.96
C ILE A 58 -15.36 -2.85 0.14
N ASP A 59 -16.48 -3.53 -0.05
CA ASP A 59 -17.01 -4.54 0.88
C ASP A 59 -16.02 -5.68 1.11
N ILE A 60 -15.36 -6.17 0.05
CA ILE A 60 -14.33 -7.21 0.14
C ILE A 60 -13.06 -6.66 0.76
N LEU A 61 -12.63 -5.46 0.36
CA LEU A 61 -11.45 -4.81 0.93
C LEU A 61 -11.62 -4.60 2.43
N GLN A 62 -12.79 -4.13 2.87
CA GLN A 62 -13.09 -3.92 4.28
C GLN A 62 -12.99 -5.22 5.07
N ALA A 63 -13.64 -6.29 4.61
CA ALA A 63 -13.58 -7.59 5.28
C ALA A 63 -12.14 -8.09 5.45
N LEU A 64 -11.27 -7.86 4.45
CA LEU A 64 -9.87 -8.25 4.51
C LEU A 64 -9.05 -7.34 5.43
N VAL A 65 -9.29 -6.03 5.43
CA VAL A 65 -8.65 -5.09 6.37
C VAL A 65 -9.04 -5.43 7.81
N ASP A 66 -10.32 -5.71 8.08
CA ASP A 66 -10.81 -6.12 9.39
C ASP A 66 -10.17 -7.45 9.86
N ALA A 67 -9.82 -8.32 8.91
CA ALA A 67 -9.08 -9.56 9.15
C ALA A 67 -7.55 -9.34 9.22
N HIS A 68 -7.07 -8.09 9.26
CA HIS A 68 -5.66 -7.72 9.30
C HIS A 68 -4.83 -8.16 8.08
N TYR A 69 -5.47 -8.24 6.90
CA TYR A 69 -4.73 -8.45 5.66
C TYR A 69 -3.74 -7.29 5.43
N PRO A 70 -2.50 -7.58 4.98
CA PRO A 70 -1.50 -6.54 4.76
C PRO A 70 -1.97 -5.54 3.68
N ILE A 71 -2.32 -4.32 4.08
CA ILE A 71 -2.94 -3.32 3.21
C ILE A 71 -2.03 -2.92 2.03
N ASP A 72 -0.70 -2.96 2.25
CA ASP A 72 0.33 -2.65 1.25
C ASP A 72 0.89 -3.90 0.56
N ALA A 73 0.17 -5.03 0.61
CA ALA A 73 0.56 -6.21 -0.14
C ALA A 73 0.72 -5.89 -1.63
N THR A 74 1.67 -6.56 -2.28
CA THR A 74 1.98 -6.35 -3.69
C THR A 74 1.80 -7.62 -4.52
N THR A 75 1.37 -7.45 -5.77
CA THR A 75 1.42 -8.50 -6.78
C THR A 75 2.87 -8.86 -7.14
N ARG A 76 3.06 -9.88 -7.99
CA ARG A 76 4.40 -10.19 -8.53
C ARG A 76 5.02 -9.04 -9.30
N GLU A 77 4.22 -8.20 -9.93
CA GLU A 77 4.63 -7.00 -10.68
C GLU A 77 4.86 -5.78 -9.77
N GLY A 78 4.65 -5.94 -8.47
CA GLY A 78 4.80 -4.86 -7.48
C GLY A 78 3.58 -3.95 -7.34
N TYR A 79 2.44 -4.27 -7.97
CA TYR A 79 1.25 -3.42 -7.83
C TYR A 79 0.63 -3.56 -6.45
N THR A 80 0.45 -2.44 -5.76
CA THR A 80 -0.38 -2.34 -4.55
C THR A 80 -1.86 -2.18 -4.92
N ALA A 81 -2.75 -2.34 -3.93
CA ALA A 81 -4.17 -2.01 -4.12
C ALA A 81 -4.38 -0.54 -4.51
N VAL A 82 -3.55 0.38 -4.00
CA VAL A 82 -3.58 1.82 -4.35
C VAL A 82 -3.26 2.03 -5.83
N ILE A 83 -2.19 1.39 -6.34
CA ILE A 83 -1.84 1.46 -7.77
C ILE A 83 -2.96 0.90 -8.63
N LEU A 84 -3.54 -0.24 -8.25
CA LEU A 84 -4.61 -0.88 -9.02
C LEU A 84 -5.89 -0.05 -9.03
N ALA A 85 -6.28 0.54 -7.90
CA ALA A 85 -7.42 1.44 -7.81
C ALA A 85 -7.21 2.68 -8.69
N ALA A 86 -6.01 3.27 -8.66
CA ALA A 86 -5.65 4.42 -9.49
C ALA A 86 -5.68 4.09 -10.98
N TYR A 87 -5.18 2.92 -11.35
CA TYR A 87 -5.09 2.48 -12.74
C TYR A 87 -6.44 2.11 -13.37
N ARG A 88 -7.47 1.85 -12.53
CA ARG A 88 -8.81 1.39 -12.93
C ARG A 88 -9.92 2.40 -12.66
N ASP A 89 -9.56 3.64 -12.41
CA ASP A 89 -10.51 4.72 -12.11
C ASP A 89 -11.48 4.36 -10.98
N GLN A 90 -10.91 3.94 -9.84
CA GLN A 90 -11.68 3.59 -8.65
C GLN A 90 -11.47 4.63 -7.54
N PRO A 91 -12.02 5.86 -7.65
CA PRO A 91 -11.74 6.93 -6.70
C PRO A 91 -12.24 6.63 -5.29
N ALA A 92 -13.40 5.99 -5.15
CA ALA A 92 -13.93 5.60 -3.84
C ALA A 92 -13.06 4.56 -3.15
N THR A 93 -12.51 3.61 -3.92
CA THR A 93 -11.57 2.59 -3.42
C THR A 93 -10.25 3.21 -3.03
N LEU A 94 -9.72 4.13 -3.84
CA LEU A 94 -8.52 4.89 -3.50
C LEU A 94 -8.70 5.62 -2.17
N ASP A 95 -9.80 6.35 -2.00
CA ASP A 95 -10.09 7.07 -0.76
C ASP A 95 -10.27 6.14 0.44
N TYR A 96 -10.87 4.97 0.25
CA TYR A 96 -10.98 3.94 1.27
C TYR A 96 -9.60 3.45 1.72
N LEU A 97 -8.75 3.06 0.78
CA LEU A 97 -7.40 2.55 1.05
C LEU A 97 -6.54 3.60 1.79
N LEU A 98 -6.54 4.86 1.30
CA LEU A 98 -5.77 5.94 1.92
C LEU A 98 -6.24 6.24 3.36
N ARG A 99 -7.56 6.23 3.62
CA ARG A 99 -8.10 6.41 4.97
C ARG A 99 -7.73 5.28 5.93
N ASN A 100 -7.52 4.07 5.41
CA ASN A 100 -7.12 2.91 6.21
C ASN A 100 -5.59 2.74 6.29
N GLY A 101 -4.81 3.74 5.85
CA GLY A 101 -3.38 3.81 6.07
C GLY A 101 -2.52 3.18 4.96
N ALA A 102 -3.10 2.81 3.82
CA ALA A 102 -2.32 2.36 2.66
C ALA A 102 -1.30 3.42 2.25
N ASP A 103 -0.10 2.98 1.90
CA ASP A 103 0.98 3.87 1.47
C ASP A 103 0.92 4.13 -0.05
N PRO A 104 0.53 5.35 -0.49
CA PRO A 104 0.47 5.71 -1.90
C PRO A 104 1.85 5.90 -2.56
N CYS A 105 2.93 5.89 -1.78
CA CYS A 105 4.28 6.15 -2.27
C CYS A 105 5.00 4.88 -2.74
N ILE A 106 4.44 3.70 -2.48
CA ILE A 106 5.01 2.44 -2.96
C ILE A 106 4.89 2.38 -4.48
N GLY A 107 6.02 2.15 -5.16
CA GLY A 107 6.10 1.95 -6.61
C GLY A 107 5.97 0.47 -7.00
N ASP A 108 5.59 0.23 -8.26
CA ASP A 108 5.63 -1.09 -8.88
C ASP A 108 7.09 -1.55 -9.13
N ARG A 109 7.29 -2.69 -9.82
CA ARG A 109 8.63 -3.20 -10.16
C ARG A 109 9.49 -2.24 -10.98
N HIS A 110 8.89 -1.27 -11.65
CA HIS A 110 9.58 -0.23 -12.39
C HIS A 110 9.77 1.05 -11.57
N GLY A 111 9.30 1.04 -10.32
CA GLY A 111 9.28 2.23 -9.46
C GLY A 111 8.12 3.18 -9.75
N ASN A 112 7.19 2.84 -10.65
CA ASN A 112 6.07 3.72 -10.95
C ASN A 112 5.09 3.77 -9.80
N THR A 113 4.83 4.96 -9.29
CA THR A 113 3.85 5.20 -8.22
C THR A 113 2.41 5.20 -8.74
N ALA A 114 1.45 5.17 -7.81
CA ALA A 114 0.03 5.30 -8.16
C ALA A 114 -0.26 6.61 -8.94
N LEU A 115 0.42 7.72 -8.60
CA LEU A 115 0.31 9.00 -9.32
C LEU A 115 0.77 8.87 -10.77
N MET A 116 1.91 8.24 -11.01
CA MET A 116 2.41 7.97 -12.38
C MET A 116 1.43 7.08 -13.14
N GLY A 117 0.89 6.05 -12.48
CA GLY A 117 -0.12 5.17 -13.07
C GLY A 117 -1.41 5.88 -13.48
N ALA A 118 -1.92 6.80 -12.63
CA ALA A 118 -3.07 7.62 -12.94
C ALA A 118 -2.81 8.58 -14.14
N LEU A 119 -1.64 9.20 -14.17
CA LEU A 119 -1.22 10.06 -15.28
C LEU A 119 -1.08 9.29 -16.60
N PHE A 120 -0.49 8.10 -16.56
CA PHE A 120 -0.42 7.20 -17.70
C PHE A 120 -1.82 6.90 -18.26
N LYS A 121 -2.78 6.54 -17.40
CA LYS A 121 -4.14 6.21 -17.80
C LYS A 121 -4.99 7.44 -18.17
N GLY A 122 -4.63 8.62 -17.71
CA GLY A 122 -5.40 9.85 -17.89
C GLY A 122 -6.50 10.07 -16.87
N GLU A 123 -6.39 9.39 -15.73
CA GLU A 123 -7.33 9.52 -14.63
C GLU A 123 -7.02 10.79 -13.82
N THR A 124 -7.35 11.95 -14.41
CA THR A 124 -6.98 13.28 -13.89
C THR A 124 -7.50 13.54 -12.48
N ALA A 125 -8.72 13.10 -12.16
CA ALA A 125 -9.29 13.28 -10.82
C ALA A 125 -8.49 12.50 -9.76
N ILE A 126 -8.12 11.27 -10.06
CA ILE A 126 -7.27 10.42 -9.23
C ILE A 126 -5.86 10.99 -9.13
N ALA A 127 -5.27 11.43 -10.26
CA ALA A 127 -3.96 12.06 -10.28
C ALA A 127 -3.91 13.31 -9.39
N LYS A 128 -4.92 14.18 -9.49
CA LYS A 128 -5.06 15.33 -8.58
C LYS A 128 -5.11 14.87 -7.12
N ARG A 129 -5.93 13.89 -6.79
CA ARG A 129 -6.04 13.36 -5.43
C ARG A 129 -4.70 12.86 -4.89
N LEU A 130 -3.96 12.09 -5.70
CA LEU A 130 -2.64 11.53 -5.35
C LEU A 130 -1.54 12.60 -5.24
N ALA A 131 -1.57 13.65 -6.06
CA ALA A 131 -0.63 14.78 -5.97
C ALA A 131 -0.71 15.52 -4.62
N TYR A 132 -1.82 15.39 -3.88
CA TYR A 132 -2.00 15.99 -2.57
C TYR A 132 -1.76 15.02 -1.40
N THR A 133 -1.23 13.83 -1.66
CA THR A 133 -0.79 12.90 -0.62
C THR A 133 0.57 13.33 -0.02
N ARG A 134 1.04 12.59 0.97
CA ARG A 134 2.33 12.84 1.63
C ARG A 134 3.56 12.44 0.82
N CYS A 135 3.37 11.81 -0.35
CA CYS A 135 4.50 11.32 -1.14
C CYS A 135 5.37 12.46 -1.65
N PRO A 136 6.69 12.28 -1.74
CA PRO A 136 7.56 13.21 -2.43
C PRO A 136 7.06 13.41 -3.87
N ILE A 137 6.77 14.65 -4.25
CA ILE A 137 6.19 14.93 -5.58
C ILE A 137 7.16 14.60 -6.72
N ASP A 138 8.46 14.68 -6.45
CA ASP A 138 9.55 14.35 -7.38
C ASP A 138 10.08 12.92 -7.17
N GLN A 139 9.30 12.04 -6.54
CA GLN A 139 9.65 10.62 -6.48
C GLN A 139 9.83 10.09 -7.89
N THR A 140 10.95 9.39 -8.14
CA THR A 140 11.30 8.85 -9.46
C THR A 140 11.00 7.36 -9.57
N ASN A 141 10.72 6.93 -10.79
CA ASN A 141 10.78 5.53 -11.17
C ASN A 141 12.23 5.09 -11.47
N HIS A 142 12.44 3.85 -11.87
CA HIS A 142 13.79 3.33 -12.16
C HIS A 142 14.45 3.94 -13.40
N ALA A 143 13.68 4.61 -14.26
CA ALA A 143 14.19 5.40 -15.38
C ALA A 143 14.54 6.85 -14.97
N GLY A 144 14.38 7.21 -13.70
CA GLY A 144 14.59 8.57 -13.21
C GLY A 144 13.47 9.54 -13.57
N GLU A 145 12.33 9.04 -14.05
CA GLU A 145 11.21 9.87 -14.46
C GLU A 145 10.32 10.21 -13.25
N THR A 146 9.81 11.44 -13.22
CA THR A 146 8.89 11.95 -12.20
C THR A 146 7.44 11.93 -12.70
N ALA A 147 6.49 12.22 -11.80
CA ALA A 147 5.10 12.45 -12.19
C ALA A 147 4.95 13.59 -13.22
N LEU A 148 5.79 14.63 -13.12
CA LEU A 148 5.79 15.73 -14.10
C LEU A 148 6.21 15.25 -15.49
N SER A 149 7.25 14.40 -15.57
CA SER A 149 7.68 13.77 -16.83
C SER A 149 6.56 12.92 -17.43
N PHE A 150 5.85 12.14 -16.61
CA PHE A 150 4.69 11.34 -17.06
C PHE A 150 3.56 12.21 -17.56
N ALA A 151 3.24 13.31 -16.88
CA ALA A 151 2.19 14.23 -17.31
C ALA A 151 2.50 14.80 -18.70
N ALA A 152 3.74 15.21 -18.93
CA ALA A 152 4.17 15.71 -20.23
C ALA A 152 4.16 14.62 -21.31
N LEU A 153 4.74 13.44 -21.01
CA LEU A 153 4.87 12.31 -21.94
C LEU A 153 3.50 11.81 -22.44
N PHE A 154 2.54 11.71 -21.52
CA PHE A 154 1.20 11.16 -21.81
C PHE A 154 0.15 12.25 -22.11
N GLY A 155 0.58 13.52 -22.30
CA GLY A 155 -0.29 14.61 -22.71
C GLY A 155 -1.30 15.05 -21.64
N ARG A 156 -0.98 14.85 -20.35
CA ARG A 156 -1.79 15.33 -19.22
C ARG A 156 -1.35 16.74 -18.84
N LEU A 157 -1.38 17.63 -19.82
CA LEU A 157 -0.77 18.96 -19.72
C LEU A 157 -1.43 19.85 -18.67
N ASP A 158 -2.71 19.62 -18.39
CA ASP A 158 -3.47 20.29 -17.32
C ASP A 158 -2.95 19.94 -15.89
N MET A 159 -2.22 18.83 -15.78
CA MET A 159 -1.59 18.42 -14.50
C MET A 159 -0.24 19.12 -14.24
N LEU A 160 0.45 19.64 -15.26
CA LEU A 160 1.75 20.27 -15.08
C LEU A 160 1.71 21.43 -14.06
N PRO A 161 0.80 22.43 -14.18
CA PRO A 161 0.71 23.49 -13.18
C PRO A 161 0.30 22.99 -11.80
N VAL A 162 -0.49 21.92 -11.71
CA VAL A 162 -0.87 21.31 -10.42
C VAL A 162 0.35 20.69 -9.74
N LEU A 163 1.17 19.94 -10.48
CA LEU A 163 2.36 19.29 -9.97
C LEU A 163 3.40 20.33 -9.52
N VAL A 164 3.63 21.38 -10.34
CA VAL A 164 4.56 22.46 -9.99
C VAL A 164 4.07 23.25 -8.77
N ALA A 165 2.77 23.52 -8.65
CA ALA A 165 2.19 24.14 -7.45
C ALA A 165 2.38 23.29 -6.19
N ARG A 166 2.57 21.98 -6.36
CA ARG A 166 2.90 21.03 -5.28
C ARG A 166 4.40 20.89 -5.03
N GLY A 167 5.22 21.64 -5.74
CA GLY A 167 6.66 21.70 -5.58
C GLY A 167 7.45 20.76 -6.50
N ALA A 168 6.80 20.21 -7.56
CA ALA A 168 7.53 19.42 -8.54
C ALA A 168 8.58 20.28 -9.26
N ASN A 169 9.77 19.74 -9.43
CA ASN A 169 10.87 20.37 -10.12
C ASN A 169 10.75 20.18 -11.65
N PRO A 170 10.41 21.22 -12.42
CA PRO A 170 10.28 21.09 -13.87
C PRO A 170 11.62 20.91 -14.59
N GLY A 171 12.74 21.17 -13.91
CA GLY A 171 14.11 20.94 -14.40
C GLY A 171 14.68 19.58 -14.00
N HIS A 172 13.89 18.67 -13.40
CA HIS A 172 14.35 17.34 -13.03
C HIS A 172 14.88 16.57 -14.24
N VAL A 173 16.02 15.86 -14.08
CA VAL A 173 16.65 15.06 -15.13
C VAL A 173 16.42 13.56 -14.89
N ASP A 174 16.10 12.84 -15.96
CA ASP A 174 15.95 11.38 -15.96
C ASP A 174 17.31 10.66 -15.93
N ALA A 175 17.29 9.34 -15.93
CA ALA A 175 18.51 8.52 -15.93
C ALA A 175 19.40 8.72 -17.17
N LEU A 176 18.88 9.35 -18.24
CA LEU A 176 19.64 9.71 -19.44
C LEU A 176 20.14 11.17 -19.40
N GLY A 177 19.95 11.85 -18.26
CA GLY A 177 20.35 13.25 -18.06
C GLY A 177 19.42 14.27 -18.74
N ARG A 178 18.23 13.87 -19.24
CA ARG A 178 17.31 14.72 -19.97
C ARG A 178 16.17 15.20 -19.07
N THR A 179 15.76 16.44 -19.29
CA THR A 179 14.54 16.98 -18.67
C THR A 179 13.29 16.52 -19.44
N ALA A 180 12.12 16.65 -18.79
CA ALA A 180 10.83 16.42 -19.46
C ALA A 180 10.69 17.28 -20.73
N LEU A 181 11.19 18.54 -20.71
CA LEU A 181 11.20 19.45 -21.85
C LEU A 181 12.04 18.88 -23.01
N GLN A 182 13.26 18.40 -22.73
CA GLN A 182 14.12 17.81 -23.76
C GLN A 182 13.50 16.54 -24.37
N ASN A 183 12.86 15.71 -23.54
CA ASN A 183 12.13 14.54 -24.04
C ASN A 183 10.95 14.93 -24.93
N ALA A 184 10.20 15.99 -24.60
CA ALA A 184 9.11 16.50 -25.43
C ALA A 184 9.61 17.04 -26.78
N ILE A 185 10.76 17.78 -26.79
CA ILE A 185 11.40 18.25 -28.02
C ILE A 185 11.82 17.07 -28.92
N LEU A 186 12.46 16.03 -28.34
CA LEU A 186 12.90 14.86 -29.09
C LEU A 186 11.75 14.05 -29.70
N GLN A 187 10.56 14.13 -29.10
CA GLN A 187 9.34 13.48 -29.58
C GLN A 187 8.59 14.34 -30.60
N GLY A 188 8.97 15.61 -30.80
CA GLY A 188 8.23 16.55 -31.64
C GLY A 188 6.86 16.93 -31.06
N ASN A 189 6.71 16.89 -29.73
CA ASN A 189 5.46 17.20 -29.05
C ASN A 189 5.41 18.70 -28.67
N ASP A 190 5.10 19.53 -29.64
CA ASP A 190 5.06 20.99 -29.48
C ASP A 190 4.11 21.46 -28.36
N ALA A 191 2.98 20.76 -28.19
CA ALA A 191 2.04 21.08 -27.14
C ALA A 191 2.63 20.84 -25.73
N ALA A 192 3.37 19.74 -25.54
CA ALA A 192 4.08 19.46 -24.30
C ALA A 192 5.24 20.42 -24.07
N VAL A 193 5.98 20.79 -25.12
CA VAL A 193 7.05 21.80 -25.07
C VAL A 193 6.48 23.13 -24.55
N ALA A 194 5.45 23.66 -25.20
CA ALA A 194 4.83 24.93 -24.80
C ALA A 194 4.27 24.90 -23.37
N ALA A 195 3.67 23.79 -22.98
CA ALA A 195 3.11 23.63 -21.62
C ALA A 195 4.20 23.53 -20.56
N LEU A 196 5.31 22.84 -20.85
CA LEU A 196 6.45 22.71 -19.95
C LEU A 196 7.20 24.05 -19.79
N GLU A 197 7.44 24.79 -20.86
CA GLU A 197 8.02 26.13 -20.80
C GLU A 197 7.17 27.08 -19.96
N LYS A 198 5.86 27.03 -20.11
CA LYS A 198 4.91 27.84 -19.33
C LYS A 198 4.99 27.59 -17.82
N VAL A 199 5.38 26.39 -17.39
CA VAL A 199 5.59 26.07 -15.97
C VAL A 199 7.04 26.19 -15.52
N GLY A 200 7.92 26.78 -16.36
CA GLY A 200 9.31 27.11 -16.02
C GLY A 200 10.30 25.98 -16.27
N ALA A 201 9.94 24.98 -17.07
CA ALA A 201 10.89 23.94 -17.46
C ALA A 201 12.00 24.51 -18.35
N THR A 202 13.25 24.10 -18.09
CA THR A 202 14.42 24.46 -18.88
C THR A 202 15.15 23.21 -19.33
N PRO A 203 15.88 23.26 -20.45
CA PRO A 203 16.70 22.15 -20.87
C PRO A 203 17.89 21.98 -19.91
N ASN A 204 18.36 20.73 -19.72
CA ASN A 204 19.64 20.49 -19.10
C ASN A 204 20.76 20.92 -20.04
N ALA A 205 21.60 21.89 -19.60
CA ALA A 205 22.69 22.45 -20.40
C ALA A 205 23.80 21.43 -20.72
N ASP A 206 23.93 20.38 -19.91
CA ASP A 206 24.97 19.36 -20.06
C ASP A 206 24.66 18.32 -21.16
N VAL A 207 23.43 18.34 -21.66
CA VAL A 207 22.98 17.40 -22.70
C VAL A 207 22.68 18.11 -24.01
N THR A 208 23.56 17.93 -24.99
CA THR A 208 23.34 18.41 -26.34
C THR A 208 22.35 17.49 -27.07
N LEU A 209 21.15 18.01 -27.38
CA LEU A 209 20.19 17.31 -28.21
C LEU A 209 20.72 17.27 -29.63
N ARG A 210 21.17 16.11 -30.09
CA ARG A 210 21.44 15.91 -31.52
C ARG A 210 20.09 15.81 -32.24
N ALA A 211 19.80 16.79 -33.10
CA ALA A 211 18.67 16.67 -34.00
C ALA A 211 18.80 15.35 -34.75
N ARG A 212 17.69 14.57 -34.84
CA ARG A 212 17.64 13.43 -35.75
C ARG A 212 17.77 13.97 -37.15
N PRO A 213 18.61 13.34 -38.00
CA PRO A 213 18.73 13.72 -39.43
C PRO A 213 17.42 13.52 -40.16
#